data_041c75dd690652cf427cd54200b4f53a
#
_entry.id   041c75dd690652cf427cd54200b4f53a
#
_cell.length_a   1.000
_cell.length_b   1.000
_cell.length_c   1.000
_cell.angle_alpha   90.00
_cell.angle_beta   90.00
_cell.angle_gamma   90.00
#
_symmetry.space_group_name_H-M   'P 1'
#
loop_
_entity.id
_entity.type
_entity.pdbx_description
1 polymer ?
#
loop_
_entity_poly.entity_id
_entity_poly.type
_entity_poly.pdbx_seq_one_letter_code
_entity_poly.pdbx_strand_id
1 'polypeptide(L)'
;MLLYLTSNQKSGLIDGVTREMLMPSKKLVGKFSLKSFVTKDMRNYATAKFFLIDAACIEESGEDFTLALRSFQMMFSARIIVILSGCEDMSGCIQRLLSIGVVNLITAETLEDAADELREALSDEGMQRYVSPAPVSNQSEPRQEPAPEPEDEITPYRWNAKNVRIAVAGAQRRSGVTVTAFNLAAWLAARGAEVAYIEVNTNRHLQLLLNVYEAAPTGEHYTIDGIDCYLTNEPDRDYQFIIYDCGVMQAPTSVFREADHRLLCGSVLPYEIPAFHKALEVCGGLEVRPVAISVPGEFREYCRELFGGELEMAEASHDLFANRANGRLYKRLVEPYIMGERRL
;
A
#
# COMPACT_ATOMS: atom_id res chain seq x y z
N MET A 1 -17.11 17.62 3.15
CA MET A 1 -16.88 18.67 4.18
C MET A 1 -15.44 19.16 4.06
N LEU A 2 -15.22 20.48 4.16
CA LEU A 2 -13.90 21.10 4.25
C LEU A 2 -13.56 21.35 5.73
N LEU A 3 -12.41 20.84 6.19
CA LEU A 3 -11.85 21.18 7.50
C LEU A 3 -10.75 22.22 7.31
N TYR A 4 -10.79 23.31 8.09
CA TYR A 4 -9.87 24.42 7.96
C TYR A 4 -9.20 24.79 9.29
N LEU A 5 -7.88 24.61 9.37
CA LEU A 5 -7.05 25.16 10.44
C LEU A 5 -6.57 26.56 10.03
N THR A 6 -6.90 27.55 10.82
CA THR A 6 -6.67 28.95 10.45
C THR A 6 -6.31 29.85 11.61
N SER A 7 -5.68 30.98 11.30
CA SER A 7 -5.53 32.10 12.19
C SER A 7 -6.80 32.99 12.18
N ASN A 8 -6.91 33.87 13.19
CA ASN A 8 -8.02 34.84 13.20
C ASN A 8 -8.05 35.74 11.96
N GLN A 9 -6.89 36.05 11.37
CA GLN A 9 -6.78 36.97 10.23
C GLN A 9 -7.34 36.39 8.94
N LYS A 10 -7.20 35.06 8.73
CA LYS A 10 -7.62 34.40 7.50
C LYS A 10 -8.90 33.57 7.64
N SER A 11 -9.57 33.66 8.78
CA SER A 11 -10.78 32.86 9.07
C SER A 11 -11.94 33.11 8.10
N GLY A 12 -11.99 34.27 7.47
CA GLY A 12 -13.03 34.66 6.48
C GLY A 12 -12.77 34.14 5.05
N LEU A 13 -11.57 33.67 4.74
CA LEU A 13 -11.13 33.31 3.38
C LEU A 13 -12.08 32.32 2.69
N ILE A 14 -12.54 31.31 3.42
CA ILE A 14 -13.36 30.23 2.84
C ILE A 14 -14.84 30.54 2.70
N ASP A 15 -15.36 31.63 3.34
CA ASP A 15 -16.79 31.85 3.51
C ASP A 15 -17.54 32.07 2.18
N GLY A 16 -16.92 32.82 1.27
CA GLY A 16 -17.46 33.04 -0.08
C GLY A 16 -17.50 31.77 -0.89
N VAL A 17 -16.35 31.09 -0.96
CA VAL A 17 -16.15 29.90 -1.78
C VAL A 17 -17.00 28.72 -1.30
N THR A 18 -17.04 28.45 0.02
CA THR A 18 -17.83 27.33 0.56
C THR A 18 -19.34 27.56 0.42
N ARG A 19 -19.80 28.82 0.48
CA ARG A 19 -21.21 29.18 0.23
C ARG A 19 -21.56 28.97 -1.23
N GLU A 20 -20.73 29.44 -2.15
CA GLU A 20 -20.89 29.25 -3.59
C GLU A 20 -20.94 27.77 -3.99
N MET A 21 -20.06 26.98 -3.43
CA MET A 21 -19.96 25.53 -3.72
C MET A 21 -20.94 24.68 -2.89
N LEU A 22 -21.78 25.29 -2.05
CA LEU A 22 -22.68 24.58 -1.12
C LEU A 22 -21.96 23.52 -0.27
N MET A 23 -20.69 23.79 0.08
CA MET A 23 -19.82 22.84 0.77
C MET A 23 -19.86 23.06 2.29
N PRO A 24 -20.26 22.04 3.07
CA PRO A 24 -20.14 22.11 4.53
C PRO A 24 -18.68 22.33 4.95
N SER A 25 -18.44 23.30 5.82
CA SER A 25 -17.10 23.60 6.31
C SER A 25 -17.07 23.66 7.84
N LYS A 26 -15.91 23.26 8.40
CA LYS A 26 -15.58 23.38 9.83
C LYS A 26 -14.29 24.18 9.95
N LYS A 27 -14.34 25.31 10.63
CA LYS A 27 -13.18 26.14 10.93
C LYS A 27 -12.71 25.88 12.35
N LEU A 28 -11.42 25.75 12.51
CA LEU A 28 -10.74 25.73 13.80
C LEU A 28 -9.75 26.88 13.80
N VAL A 29 -9.96 27.81 14.72
CA VAL A 29 -9.18 29.07 14.79
C VAL A 29 -8.23 29.01 15.98
N GLY A 30 -6.92 29.22 15.74
CA GLY A 30 -5.92 29.20 16.80
C GLY A 30 -4.51 29.04 16.26
N LYS A 31 -3.61 28.62 17.15
CA LYS A 31 -2.31 28.04 16.80
C LYS A 31 -2.36 26.55 17.08
N PHE A 32 -1.76 25.76 16.21
CA PHE A 32 -1.86 24.31 16.26
C PHE A 32 -0.48 23.67 16.13
N SER A 33 -0.22 22.69 16.99
CA SER A 33 0.77 21.66 16.67
C SER A 33 0.10 20.68 15.70
N LEU A 34 0.52 20.69 14.43
CA LEU A 34 -0.03 19.84 13.39
C LEU A 34 0.16 18.36 13.72
N LYS A 35 1.32 18.00 14.26
CA LYS A 35 1.62 16.64 14.73
C LYS A 35 0.63 16.18 15.79
N SER A 36 0.34 17.02 16.78
CA SER A 36 -0.64 16.70 17.83
C SER A 36 -2.06 16.62 17.25
N PHE A 37 -2.41 17.56 16.39
CA PHE A 37 -3.73 17.61 15.75
C PHE A 37 -3.99 16.35 14.92
N VAL A 38 -3.06 15.95 14.07
CA VAL A 38 -3.16 14.75 13.22
C VAL A 38 -3.33 13.48 14.07
N THR A 39 -2.61 13.37 15.17
CA THR A 39 -2.63 12.15 15.99
C THR A 39 -3.82 12.06 16.93
N LYS A 40 -4.34 13.17 17.43
CA LYS A 40 -5.38 13.20 18.47
C LYS A 40 -6.74 13.68 17.98
N ASP A 41 -6.76 14.81 17.25
CA ASP A 41 -8.00 15.53 16.99
C ASP A 41 -8.61 15.22 15.62
N MET A 42 -7.78 14.89 14.62
CA MET A 42 -8.23 14.64 13.25
C MET A 42 -9.24 13.50 13.14
N ARG A 43 -9.21 12.53 14.03
CA ARG A 43 -10.18 11.43 14.08
C ARG A 43 -11.62 11.91 14.21
N ASN A 44 -11.85 13.06 14.86
CA ASN A 44 -13.17 13.68 14.99
C ASN A 44 -13.68 14.25 13.66
N TYR A 45 -12.80 14.37 12.67
CA TYR A 45 -13.05 14.95 11.36
C TYR A 45 -12.73 13.97 10.22
N ALA A 46 -12.72 12.67 10.47
CA ALA A 46 -12.35 11.62 9.49
C ALA A 46 -13.21 11.62 8.22
N THR A 47 -14.40 12.25 8.24
CA THR A 47 -15.27 12.42 7.07
C THR A 47 -14.93 13.64 6.21
N ALA A 48 -13.92 14.44 6.57
CA ALA A 48 -13.46 15.55 5.76
C ALA A 48 -12.93 15.04 4.41
N LYS A 49 -13.36 15.66 3.32
CA LYS A 49 -12.83 15.43 1.98
C LYS A 49 -11.63 16.31 1.66
N PHE A 50 -11.60 17.50 2.29
CA PHE A 50 -10.55 18.50 2.12
C PHE A 50 -10.03 18.94 3.48
N PHE A 51 -8.73 19.04 3.59
CA PHE A 51 -8.03 19.55 4.77
C PHE A 51 -7.19 20.76 4.38
N LEU A 52 -7.71 21.95 4.71
CA LEU A 52 -7.07 23.24 4.44
C LEU A 52 -6.29 23.69 5.67
N ILE A 53 -5.06 24.08 5.47
CA ILE A 53 -4.12 24.47 6.52
C ILE A 53 -3.51 25.84 6.20
N ASP A 54 -3.70 26.82 7.06
CA ASP A 54 -2.93 28.06 7.04
C ASP A 54 -1.57 27.81 7.73
N ALA A 55 -0.49 27.75 6.96
CA ALA A 55 0.85 27.47 7.49
C ALA A 55 1.25 28.49 8.61
N ALA A 56 0.74 29.70 8.57
CA ALA A 56 1.03 30.73 9.59
C ALA A 56 0.44 30.39 10.97
N CYS A 57 -0.55 29.50 11.07
CA CYS A 57 -1.12 29.07 12.34
C CYS A 57 -0.55 27.75 12.87
N ILE A 58 0.45 27.17 12.19
CA ILE A 58 1.09 25.91 12.57
C ILE A 58 2.40 26.21 13.32
N GLU A 59 2.65 25.45 14.38
CA GLU A 59 3.82 25.61 15.24
C GLU A 59 5.08 24.98 14.62
N GLU A 60 4.89 23.87 13.89
CA GLU A 60 5.98 23.19 13.21
C GLU A 60 6.41 23.95 11.95
N SER A 61 7.69 23.89 11.63
CA SER A 61 8.28 24.46 10.42
C SER A 61 9.22 23.47 9.72
N GLY A 62 9.53 23.74 8.46
CA GLY A 62 10.51 22.96 7.71
C GLY A 62 10.17 21.47 7.62
N GLU A 63 11.09 20.63 8.06
CA GLU A 63 10.95 19.17 7.98
C GLU A 63 9.86 18.62 8.92
N ASP A 64 9.71 19.19 10.12
CA ASP A 64 8.69 18.73 11.07
C ASP A 64 7.27 18.95 10.54
N PHE A 65 7.03 20.07 9.86
CA PHE A 65 5.76 20.33 9.17
C PHE A 65 5.50 19.32 8.07
N THR A 66 6.52 19.04 7.26
CA THR A 66 6.45 18.05 6.18
C THR A 66 6.18 16.65 6.73
N LEU A 67 6.85 16.27 7.82
CA LEU A 67 6.66 14.97 8.48
C LEU A 67 5.23 14.81 9.03
N ALA A 68 4.68 15.87 9.63
CA ALA A 68 3.29 15.85 10.13
C ALA A 68 2.27 15.69 8.98
N LEU A 69 2.51 16.32 7.83
CA LEU A 69 1.67 16.15 6.63
C LEU A 69 1.79 14.75 6.04
N ARG A 70 2.98 14.16 5.99
CA ARG A 70 3.17 12.76 5.61
C ARG A 70 2.40 11.83 6.54
N SER A 71 2.48 12.05 7.85
CA SER A 71 1.70 11.26 8.81
C SER A 71 0.20 11.39 8.57
N PHE A 72 -0.28 12.57 8.20
CA PHE A 72 -1.67 12.77 7.80
C PHE A 72 -2.03 11.95 6.55
N GLN A 73 -1.23 12.02 5.48
CA GLN A 73 -1.46 11.29 4.23
C GLN A 73 -1.53 9.76 4.45
N MET A 74 -0.75 9.24 5.40
CA MET A 74 -0.78 7.82 5.76
C MET A 74 -2.05 7.40 6.52
N MET A 75 -2.70 8.33 7.23
CA MET A 75 -3.84 8.00 8.10
C MET A 75 -5.20 8.44 7.53
N PHE A 76 -5.21 9.40 6.63
CA PHE A 76 -6.44 10.03 6.14
C PHE A 76 -6.37 10.26 4.64
N SER A 77 -7.52 10.11 3.97
CA SER A 77 -7.66 10.26 2.50
C SER A 77 -8.09 11.67 2.06
N ALA A 78 -8.20 12.63 2.98
CA ALA A 78 -8.60 13.97 2.63
C ALA A 78 -7.52 14.69 1.80
N ARG A 79 -7.94 15.42 0.75
CA ARG A 79 -7.04 16.25 -0.05
C ARG A 79 -6.47 17.37 0.79
N ILE A 80 -5.15 17.46 0.89
CA ILE A 80 -4.45 18.53 1.61
C ILE A 80 -4.36 19.76 0.72
N ILE A 81 -4.68 20.92 1.30
CA ILE A 81 -4.52 22.24 0.69
C ILE A 81 -3.76 23.12 1.71
N VAL A 82 -2.67 23.74 1.31
CA VAL A 82 -1.84 24.57 2.20
C VAL A 82 -1.78 26.02 1.75
N ILE A 83 -2.08 26.94 2.66
CA ILE A 83 -1.93 28.38 2.44
C ILE A 83 -0.54 28.77 2.90
N LEU A 84 0.29 29.26 1.97
CA LEU A 84 1.66 29.67 2.20
C LEU A 84 1.86 31.19 2.27
N SER A 85 0.80 31.98 2.02
CA SER A 85 0.90 33.46 2.06
C SER A 85 1.43 33.93 3.41
N GLY A 86 2.53 34.70 3.36
CA GLY A 86 3.22 35.21 4.56
C GLY A 86 4.33 34.29 5.11
N CYS A 87 4.72 33.23 4.42
CA CYS A 87 5.89 32.44 4.78
C CYS A 87 7.20 33.13 4.35
N GLU A 88 8.20 33.19 5.25
CA GLU A 88 9.51 33.82 4.98
C GLU A 88 10.28 33.08 3.86
N ASP A 89 10.26 31.76 3.81
CA ASP A 89 10.88 30.90 2.79
C ASP A 89 9.81 30.19 1.96
N MET A 90 9.06 30.93 1.16
CA MET A 90 8.00 30.38 0.34
C MET A 90 8.51 29.35 -0.68
N SER A 91 9.64 29.62 -1.34
CA SER A 91 10.21 28.72 -2.35
C SER A 91 10.65 27.39 -1.76
N GLY A 92 11.32 27.39 -0.63
CA GLY A 92 11.73 26.18 0.06
C GLY A 92 10.53 25.38 0.62
N CYS A 93 9.49 26.08 1.11
CA CYS A 93 8.24 25.43 1.53
C CYS A 93 7.54 24.75 0.37
N ILE A 94 7.41 25.43 -0.78
CA ILE A 94 6.82 24.85 -1.99
C ILE A 94 7.57 23.58 -2.40
N GLN A 95 8.90 23.62 -2.51
CA GLN A 95 9.69 22.46 -2.93
C GLN A 95 9.50 21.27 -1.97
N ARG A 96 9.54 21.51 -0.66
CA ARG A 96 9.32 20.45 0.35
C ARG A 96 7.92 19.86 0.26
N LEU A 97 6.86 20.68 0.07
CA LEU A 97 5.49 20.20 -0.04
C LEU A 97 5.27 19.41 -1.34
N LEU A 98 5.84 19.88 -2.45
CA LEU A 98 5.78 19.16 -3.72
C LEU A 98 6.51 17.81 -3.64
N SER A 99 7.63 17.73 -2.90
CA SER A 99 8.37 16.47 -2.71
C SER A 99 7.59 15.39 -1.97
N ILE A 100 6.53 15.75 -1.24
CA ILE A 100 5.61 14.83 -0.56
C ILE A 100 4.25 14.72 -1.25
N GLY A 101 4.13 15.21 -2.51
CA GLY A 101 2.90 15.11 -3.29
C GLY A 101 1.78 16.10 -2.88
N VAL A 102 2.06 17.10 -2.05
CA VAL A 102 1.10 18.17 -1.73
C VAL A 102 1.18 19.26 -2.79
N VAL A 103 0.28 19.19 -3.78
CA VAL A 103 0.27 20.07 -4.96
C VAL A 103 -0.74 21.22 -4.88
N ASN A 104 -1.68 21.18 -3.93
CA ASN A 104 -2.70 22.23 -3.79
C ASN A 104 -2.18 23.31 -2.83
N LEU A 105 -1.46 24.29 -3.38
CA LEU A 105 -0.77 25.33 -2.63
C LEU A 105 -1.35 26.71 -2.96
N ILE A 106 -1.91 27.38 -1.97
CA ILE A 106 -2.41 28.75 -2.08
C ILE A 106 -1.29 29.70 -1.74
N THR A 107 -0.83 30.46 -2.72
CA THR A 107 0.32 31.36 -2.62
C THR A 107 -0.06 32.83 -2.79
N ALA A 108 -1.27 33.10 -3.21
CA ALA A 108 -1.77 34.45 -3.44
C ALA A 108 -1.78 35.30 -2.17
N GLU A 109 -1.38 36.56 -2.32
CA GLU A 109 -1.32 37.52 -1.21
C GLU A 109 -2.64 38.27 -0.99
N THR A 110 -3.46 38.43 -2.04
CA THR A 110 -4.76 39.08 -1.94
C THR A 110 -5.85 38.07 -1.59
N LEU A 111 -6.92 38.51 -0.90
CA LEU A 111 -8.04 37.63 -0.54
C LEU A 111 -8.82 37.16 -1.77
N GLU A 112 -8.87 37.97 -2.82
CA GLU A 112 -9.60 37.65 -4.04
C GLU A 112 -8.89 36.57 -4.84
N ASP A 113 -7.61 36.74 -5.09
CA ASP A 113 -6.77 35.74 -5.78
C ASP A 113 -6.68 34.44 -4.96
N ALA A 114 -6.56 34.52 -3.62
CA ALA A 114 -6.55 33.35 -2.76
C ALA A 114 -7.88 32.57 -2.78
N ALA A 115 -8.99 33.26 -2.96
CA ALA A 115 -10.30 32.63 -3.15
C ALA A 115 -10.39 31.89 -4.49
N ASP A 116 -9.80 32.46 -5.57
CA ASP A 116 -9.73 31.82 -6.88
C ASP A 116 -8.82 30.58 -6.84
N GLU A 117 -7.65 30.68 -6.21
CA GLU A 117 -6.77 29.53 -5.98
C GLU A 117 -7.46 28.44 -5.13
N LEU A 118 -8.28 28.84 -4.15
CA LEU A 118 -9.04 27.90 -3.34
C LEU A 118 -10.13 27.18 -4.16
N ARG A 119 -10.82 27.87 -5.07
CA ARG A 119 -11.80 27.25 -5.98
C ARG A 119 -11.12 26.18 -6.85
N GLU A 120 -9.95 26.52 -7.42
CA GLU A 120 -9.16 25.56 -8.20
C GLU A 120 -8.77 24.34 -7.35
N ALA A 121 -8.25 24.54 -6.12
CA ALA A 121 -7.84 23.47 -5.22
C ALA A 121 -8.99 22.56 -4.77
N LEU A 122 -10.22 23.09 -4.68
CA LEU A 122 -11.43 22.37 -4.31
C LEU A 122 -12.15 21.70 -5.49
N SER A 123 -11.74 21.97 -6.73
CA SER A 123 -12.27 21.30 -7.93
C SER A 123 -11.95 19.80 -7.90
N ASP A 124 -12.63 19.01 -8.72
CA ASP A 124 -12.37 17.55 -8.79
C ASP A 124 -10.93 17.25 -9.23
N GLU A 125 -10.37 18.05 -10.12
CA GLU A 125 -9.02 17.90 -10.65
C GLU A 125 -7.94 18.45 -9.70
N GLY A 126 -8.28 19.45 -8.87
CA GLY A 126 -7.32 20.16 -8.02
C GLY A 126 -6.42 21.12 -8.82
N MET A 127 -5.41 21.68 -8.16
CA MET A 127 -4.47 22.62 -8.78
C MET A 127 -3.51 21.92 -9.72
N GLN A 128 -3.56 22.26 -11.01
CA GLN A 128 -2.71 21.65 -12.04
C GLN A 128 -1.35 22.38 -12.23
N ARG A 129 -1.22 23.60 -11.73
CA ARG A 129 -0.02 24.43 -11.94
C ARG A 129 1.28 23.87 -11.39
N TYR A 130 1.18 23.01 -10.39
CA TYR A 130 2.31 22.30 -9.78
C TYR A 130 2.41 20.84 -10.21
N VAL A 131 1.46 20.35 -10.98
CA VAL A 131 1.53 19.06 -11.66
C VAL A 131 2.27 19.28 -12.98
N SER A 132 3.59 19.51 -12.92
CA SER A 132 4.40 19.61 -14.13
C SER A 132 4.51 18.25 -14.82
N PRO A 133 4.44 18.18 -16.17
CA PRO A 133 5.08 17.10 -16.88
C PRO A 133 6.58 17.19 -16.54
N ALA A 134 7.15 16.13 -15.99
CA ALA A 134 8.49 16.09 -15.44
C ALA A 134 9.51 16.75 -16.38
N PRO A 135 10.31 17.76 -15.93
CA PRO A 135 11.46 18.21 -16.70
C PRO A 135 12.56 17.15 -16.59
N VAL A 136 13.04 16.74 -17.76
CA VAL A 136 14.24 15.93 -17.89
C VAL A 136 15.41 16.73 -17.31
N SER A 137 15.77 16.53 -16.05
CA SER A 137 17.03 17.02 -15.48
C SER A 137 17.99 15.85 -15.37
N ASN A 138 18.99 15.89 -16.25
CA ASN A 138 20.22 15.12 -16.15
C ASN A 138 20.90 15.40 -14.81
N GLN A 139 21.02 14.37 -13.97
CA GLN A 139 22.17 14.02 -13.12
C GLN A 139 21.68 13.35 -11.83
N SER A 140 21.62 12.12 -11.93
CA SER A 140 21.74 10.93 -11.11
C SER A 140 20.82 9.89 -11.75
N GLU A 141 21.40 8.84 -12.27
CA GLU A 141 20.63 7.79 -12.92
C GLU A 141 19.54 7.31 -11.96
N PRO A 142 18.25 7.59 -12.26
CA PRO A 142 17.20 6.85 -11.59
C PRO A 142 17.39 5.41 -12.09
N ARG A 143 17.57 4.46 -11.19
CA ARG A 143 17.21 3.09 -11.53
C ARG A 143 15.81 3.19 -12.11
N GLN A 144 15.71 3.12 -13.43
CA GLN A 144 14.46 3.02 -14.16
C GLN A 144 13.67 1.90 -13.50
N GLU A 145 12.55 2.25 -12.84
CA GLU A 145 11.49 1.26 -12.77
C GLU A 145 11.22 0.93 -14.24
N PRO A 146 11.40 -0.32 -14.66
CA PRO A 146 11.13 -0.67 -16.04
C PRO A 146 9.67 -0.28 -16.29
N ALA A 147 9.42 0.39 -17.43
CA ALA A 147 8.07 0.70 -17.91
C ALA A 147 7.15 -0.51 -17.69
N PRO A 148 5.84 -0.32 -17.44
CA PRO A 148 4.93 -1.44 -17.41
C PRO A 148 5.21 -2.24 -18.70
N GLU A 149 5.76 -3.43 -18.52
CA GLU A 149 5.99 -4.33 -19.64
C GLU A 149 4.64 -4.49 -20.33
N PRO A 150 4.61 -4.50 -21.68
CA PRO A 150 3.38 -4.77 -22.41
C PRO A 150 2.75 -6.00 -21.77
N GLU A 151 1.42 -6.01 -21.63
CA GLU A 151 0.67 -7.09 -20.99
C GLU A 151 1.19 -8.42 -21.52
N ASP A 152 2.14 -9.03 -20.78
CA ASP A 152 2.80 -10.24 -21.19
C ASP A 152 1.72 -11.30 -21.39
N GLU A 153 1.65 -11.86 -22.60
CA GLU A 153 0.97 -13.11 -22.84
C GLU A 153 1.48 -14.08 -21.76
N ILE A 154 0.55 -14.67 -21.01
CA ILE A 154 0.92 -15.62 -19.96
C ILE A 154 1.63 -16.80 -20.63
N THR A 155 2.95 -16.78 -20.59
CA THR A 155 3.79 -17.81 -21.21
C THR A 155 4.02 -18.92 -20.18
N PRO A 156 3.69 -20.17 -20.49
CA PRO A 156 4.00 -21.29 -19.62
C PRO A 156 5.52 -21.42 -19.39
N TYR A 157 5.92 -21.67 -18.16
CA TYR A 157 7.31 -21.97 -17.83
C TYR A 157 7.54 -23.50 -17.86
N ARG A 158 8.79 -23.88 -18.05
CA ARG A 158 9.24 -25.24 -17.75
C ARG A 158 9.74 -25.26 -16.32
N TRP A 159 9.11 -26.06 -15.48
CA TRP A 159 9.40 -26.09 -14.06
C TRP A 159 10.34 -27.25 -13.71
N ASN A 160 11.36 -26.94 -12.91
CA ASN A 160 12.20 -27.93 -12.23
C ASN A 160 11.94 -27.84 -10.72
N ALA A 161 10.75 -28.24 -10.34
CA ALA A 161 10.25 -28.16 -8.97
C ALA A 161 9.54 -29.46 -8.60
N LYS A 162 9.73 -29.91 -7.36
CA LYS A 162 8.99 -31.02 -6.78
C LYS A 162 8.73 -30.73 -5.31
N ASN A 163 7.47 -30.62 -4.94
CA ASN A 163 6.99 -30.37 -3.58
C ASN A 163 7.63 -29.15 -2.92
N VAL A 164 7.91 -28.08 -3.71
CA VAL A 164 8.44 -26.83 -3.16
C VAL A 164 7.36 -26.18 -2.29
N ARG A 165 7.66 -26.04 -1.01
CA ARG A 165 6.74 -25.54 0.02
C ARG A 165 6.90 -24.05 0.18
N ILE A 166 5.82 -23.29 -0.03
CA ILE A 166 5.81 -21.84 0.16
C ILE A 166 4.76 -21.50 1.22
N ALA A 167 5.20 -20.99 2.35
CA ALA A 167 4.33 -20.62 3.45
C ALA A 167 4.08 -19.11 3.46
N VAL A 168 2.81 -18.72 3.53
CA VAL A 168 2.36 -17.33 3.63
C VAL A 168 1.71 -17.13 4.98
N ALA A 169 2.25 -16.23 5.80
CA ALA A 169 1.74 -15.88 7.11
C ALA A 169 1.50 -14.36 7.23
N GLY A 170 0.82 -13.94 8.27
CA GLY A 170 0.53 -12.53 8.52
C GLY A 170 0.94 -12.08 9.92
N ALA A 171 1.43 -10.85 10.00
CA ALA A 171 1.77 -10.20 11.27
C ALA A 171 0.51 -9.80 12.06
N GLN A 172 -0.58 -9.50 11.37
CA GLN A 172 -1.87 -9.10 11.95
C GLN A 172 -3.05 -9.51 11.06
N ARG A 173 -4.26 -9.35 11.58
CA ARG A 173 -5.49 -9.59 10.80
C ARG A 173 -5.56 -8.61 9.62
N ARG A 174 -6.11 -9.09 8.50
CA ARG A 174 -6.30 -8.35 7.26
C ARG A 174 -5.00 -7.88 6.59
N SER A 175 -3.87 -8.50 6.91
CA SER A 175 -2.60 -8.25 6.22
C SER A 175 -2.49 -8.88 4.83
N GLY A 176 -3.56 -9.51 4.32
CA GLY A 176 -3.64 -10.02 2.95
C GLY A 176 -3.08 -11.42 2.73
N VAL A 177 -2.91 -12.23 3.78
CA VAL A 177 -2.34 -13.59 3.71
C VAL A 177 -3.04 -14.46 2.66
N THR A 178 -4.36 -14.65 2.81
CA THR A 178 -5.17 -15.50 1.92
C THR A 178 -5.13 -15.00 0.47
N VAL A 179 -5.23 -13.67 0.27
CA VAL A 179 -5.14 -13.07 -1.08
C VAL A 179 -3.78 -13.33 -1.71
N THR A 180 -2.69 -13.12 -0.96
CA THR A 180 -1.32 -13.37 -1.45
C THR A 180 -1.12 -14.84 -1.78
N ALA A 181 -1.59 -15.75 -0.93
CA ALA A 181 -1.46 -17.19 -1.13
C ALA A 181 -2.22 -17.67 -2.39
N PHE A 182 -3.48 -17.22 -2.57
CA PHE A 182 -4.26 -17.56 -3.76
C PHE A 182 -3.71 -16.90 -5.03
N ASN A 183 -3.33 -15.61 -4.99
CA ASN A 183 -2.75 -14.95 -6.16
C ASN A 183 -1.43 -15.62 -6.58
N LEU A 184 -0.58 -16.06 -5.63
CA LEU A 184 0.61 -16.82 -5.93
C LEU A 184 0.27 -18.17 -6.58
N ALA A 185 -0.68 -18.92 -6.02
CA ALA A 185 -1.13 -20.20 -6.57
C ALA A 185 -1.69 -20.02 -7.99
N ALA A 186 -2.54 -19.02 -8.22
CA ALA A 186 -3.10 -18.72 -9.53
C ALA A 186 -2.02 -18.26 -10.54
N TRP A 187 -1.05 -17.48 -10.09
CA TRP A 187 0.07 -17.05 -10.93
C TRP A 187 0.93 -18.25 -11.40
N LEU A 188 1.18 -19.21 -10.52
CA LEU A 188 1.91 -20.44 -10.82
C LEU A 188 1.12 -21.36 -11.75
N ALA A 189 -0.16 -21.62 -11.43
CA ALA A 189 -1.03 -22.47 -12.22
C ALA A 189 -1.22 -21.94 -13.65
N ALA A 190 -1.41 -20.62 -13.81
CA ALA A 190 -1.51 -19.99 -15.14
C ALA A 190 -0.23 -20.15 -15.98
N ARG A 191 0.92 -20.39 -15.32
CA ARG A 191 2.21 -20.66 -16.01
C ARG A 191 2.54 -22.14 -16.11
N GLY A 192 1.53 -22.99 -15.96
CA GLY A 192 1.63 -24.43 -16.20
C GLY A 192 2.23 -25.24 -15.06
N ALA A 193 2.28 -24.67 -13.84
CA ALA A 193 2.69 -25.43 -12.66
C ALA A 193 1.53 -26.25 -12.10
N GLU A 194 1.81 -27.45 -11.60
CA GLU A 194 0.91 -28.20 -10.73
C GLU A 194 0.99 -27.63 -9.31
N VAL A 195 -0.13 -27.09 -8.81
CA VAL A 195 -0.15 -26.34 -7.55
C VAL A 195 -1.20 -26.89 -6.60
N ALA A 196 -0.79 -27.12 -5.35
CA ALA A 196 -1.67 -27.37 -4.23
C ALA A 196 -1.78 -26.13 -3.34
N TYR A 197 -3.00 -25.82 -2.87
CA TYR A 197 -3.27 -24.83 -1.84
C TYR A 197 -3.81 -25.49 -0.59
N ILE A 198 -3.25 -25.16 0.56
CA ILE A 198 -3.60 -25.75 1.85
C ILE A 198 -3.79 -24.66 2.89
N GLU A 199 -4.99 -24.58 3.48
CA GLU A 199 -5.26 -23.69 4.61
C GLU A 199 -4.88 -24.36 5.93
N VAL A 200 -3.77 -23.93 6.54
CA VAL A 200 -3.26 -24.49 7.81
C VAL A 200 -3.56 -23.57 9.00
N ASN A 201 -4.65 -22.85 8.93
CA ASN A 201 -5.11 -21.94 9.97
C ASN A 201 -6.56 -22.27 10.37
N THR A 202 -7.09 -21.56 11.37
CA THR A 202 -8.43 -21.85 11.93
C THR A 202 -9.55 -20.99 11.33
N ASN A 203 -9.27 -20.16 10.33
CA ASN A 203 -10.26 -19.21 9.77
C ASN A 203 -11.34 -19.89 8.93
N ARG A 204 -11.02 -21.05 8.34
CA ARG A 204 -11.93 -21.82 7.44
C ARG A 204 -12.38 -21.02 6.21
N HIS A 205 -11.50 -20.14 5.70
CA HIS A 205 -11.81 -19.36 4.50
C HIS A 205 -11.93 -20.26 3.27
N LEU A 206 -11.08 -21.29 3.17
CA LEU A 206 -11.16 -22.26 2.09
C LEU A 206 -12.53 -22.92 1.99
N GLN A 207 -13.09 -23.39 3.13
CA GLN A 207 -14.43 -24.00 3.14
C GLN A 207 -15.51 -23.04 2.63
N LEU A 208 -15.41 -21.74 2.97
CA LEU A 208 -16.35 -20.73 2.46
C LEU A 208 -16.18 -20.52 0.96
N LEU A 209 -14.94 -20.47 0.46
CA LEU A 209 -14.65 -20.34 -0.97
C LEU A 209 -15.15 -21.53 -1.76
N LEU A 210 -14.92 -22.76 -1.29
CA LEU A 210 -15.44 -23.97 -1.93
C LEU A 210 -16.95 -23.92 -2.10
N ASN A 211 -17.68 -23.40 -1.12
CA ASN A 211 -19.12 -23.22 -1.19
C ASN A 211 -19.52 -22.11 -2.19
N VAL A 212 -18.80 -20.99 -2.21
CA VAL A 212 -19.08 -19.86 -3.12
C VAL A 212 -18.84 -20.26 -4.58
N TYR A 213 -17.79 -21.03 -4.86
CA TYR A 213 -17.45 -21.49 -6.20
C TYR A 213 -18.13 -22.82 -6.58
N GLU A 214 -19.01 -23.35 -5.71
CA GLU A 214 -19.71 -24.62 -5.92
C GLU A 214 -18.76 -25.75 -6.32
N ALA A 215 -17.56 -25.75 -5.76
CA ALA A 215 -16.51 -26.69 -6.12
C ALA A 215 -16.90 -28.12 -5.69
N ALA A 216 -16.86 -29.04 -6.62
CA ALA A 216 -17.09 -30.45 -6.34
C ALA A 216 -15.76 -31.14 -5.92
N PRO A 217 -15.79 -32.10 -4.99
CA PRO A 217 -14.60 -32.85 -4.61
C PRO A 217 -14.12 -33.75 -5.75
N THR A 218 -12.82 -33.77 -5.98
CA THR A 218 -12.14 -34.66 -6.93
C THR A 218 -11.17 -35.53 -6.12
N GLY A 219 -11.67 -36.66 -5.61
CA GLY A 219 -10.90 -37.48 -4.65
C GLY A 219 -10.78 -36.78 -3.28
N GLU A 220 -9.56 -36.52 -2.81
CA GLU A 220 -9.30 -35.90 -1.52
C GLU A 220 -9.12 -34.36 -1.59
N HIS A 221 -9.23 -33.78 -2.77
CA HIS A 221 -9.08 -32.34 -3.01
C HIS A 221 -10.27 -31.75 -3.80
N TYR A 222 -10.29 -30.44 -3.87
CA TYR A 222 -11.21 -29.63 -4.68
C TYR A 222 -10.39 -28.84 -5.68
N THR A 223 -10.83 -28.71 -6.92
CA THR A 223 -10.10 -27.89 -7.91
C THR A 223 -10.86 -26.60 -8.20
N ILE A 224 -10.22 -25.46 -8.01
CA ILE A 224 -10.72 -24.13 -8.38
C ILE A 224 -9.67 -23.45 -9.25
N ASP A 225 -10.04 -23.02 -10.44
CA ASP A 225 -9.19 -22.29 -11.38
C ASP A 225 -7.82 -22.96 -11.63
N GLY A 226 -7.80 -24.30 -11.70
CA GLY A 226 -6.60 -25.10 -11.92
C GLY A 226 -5.69 -25.25 -10.69
N ILE A 227 -6.18 -24.87 -9.50
CA ILE A 227 -5.49 -25.03 -8.22
C ILE A 227 -6.18 -26.13 -7.43
N ASP A 228 -5.43 -27.13 -6.98
CA ASP A 228 -5.96 -28.19 -6.12
C ASP A 228 -5.93 -27.73 -4.65
N CYS A 229 -7.11 -27.64 -4.07
CA CYS A 229 -7.34 -27.11 -2.73
C CYS A 229 -7.62 -28.25 -1.74
N TYR A 230 -6.87 -28.32 -0.66
CA TYR A 230 -6.98 -29.35 0.36
C TYR A 230 -7.56 -28.82 1.67
N LEU A 231 -8.52 -29.52 2.23
CA LEU A 231 -9.02 -29.29 3.59
C LEU A 231 -8.19 -30.04 4.67
N THR A 232 -7.27 -30.88 4.22
CA THR A 232 -6.30 -31.62 5.03
C THR A 232 -4.95 -30.89 4.98
N ASN A 233 -4.06 -31.18 5.95
CA ASN A 233 -2.77 -30.52 6.03
C ASN A 233 -1.71 -31.11 5.06
N GLU A 234 -2.00 -32.23 4.42
CA GLU A 234 -1.10 -32.91 3.51
C GLU A 234 -1.81 -33.23 2.21
N PRO A 235 -1.17 -33.03 1.05
CA PRO A 235 -1.71 -33.42 -0.24
C PRO A 235 -1.58 -34.95 -0.44
N ASP A 236 -2.44 -35.52 -1.24
CA ASP A 236 -2.49 -36.96 -1.57
C ASP A 236 -1.52 -37.36 -2.70
N ARG A 237 -0.90 -36.38 -3.37
CA ARG A 237 0.04 -36.59 -4.48
C ARG A 237 1.16 -35.55 -4.48
N ASP A 238 2.19 -35.79 -5.29
CA ASP A 238 3.26 -34.81 -5.53
C ASP A 238 2.75 -33.63 -6.37
N TYR A 239 3.23 -32.44 -6.04
CA TYR A 239 3.02 -31.20 -6.77
C TYR A 239 4.37 -30.53 -7.12
N GLN A 240 4.35 -29.57 -8.02
CA GLN A 240 5.52 -28.72 -8.21
C GLN A 240 5.62 -27.72 -7.07
N PHE A 241 4.50 -27.09 -6.69
CA PHE A 241 4.44 -26.14 -5.60
C PHE A 241 3.28 -26.45 -4.66
N ILE A 242 3.53 -26.29 -3.36
CA ILE A 242 2.52 -26.41 -2.30
C ILE A 242 2.49 -25.09 -1.54
N ILE A 243 1.37 -24.40 -1.61
CA ILE A 243 1.16 -23.09 -0.99
C ILE A 243 0.38 -23.27 0.31
N TYR A 244 0.99 -22.85 1.43
CA TYR A 244 0.37 -22.92 2.75
C TYR A 244 -0.13 -21.53 3.17
N ASP A 245 -1.43 -21.38 3.40
CA ASP A 245 -2.01 -20.23 4.09
C ASP A 245 -1.96 -20.46 5.60
N CYS A 246 -0.98 -19.85 6.27
CA CYS A 246 -0.77 -19.98 7.70
C CYS A 246 -1.62 -19.02 8.55
N GLY A 247 -2.37 -18.11 7.91
CA GLY A 247 -3.13 -17.08 8.60
C GLY A 247 -2.28 -16.13 9.44
N VAL A 248 -2.86 -15.54 10.47
CA VAL A 248 -2.11 -14.67 11.41
C VAL A 248 -1.26 -15.52 12.34
N MET A 249 0.01 -15.19 12.43
CA MET A 249 0.99 -15.97 13.16
C MET A 249 1.55 -15.18 14.36
N GLN A 250 1.43 -15.73 15.56
CA GLN A 250 2.06 -15.18 16.76
C GLN A 250 3.46 -15.76 17.00
N ALA A 251 3.69 -17.00 16.54
CA ALA A 251 4.98 -17.69 16.53
C ALA A 251 5.03 -18.61 15.31
N PRO A 252 6.23 -18.84 14.72
CA PRO A 252 6.38 -19.73 13.57
C PRO A 252 5.87 -21.14 13.87
N THR A 253 4.89 -21.60 13.10
CA THR A 253 4.38 -22.98 13.14
C THR A 253 5.40 -23.93 12.52
N SER A 254 5.24 -25.25 12.70
CA SER A 254 6.09 -26.26 12.06
C SER A 254 6.07 -26.11 10.53
N VAL A 255 4.88 -25.97 9.94
CA VAL A 255 4.71 -25.76 8.50
C VAL A 255 5.48 -24.54 7.99
N PHE A 256 5.39 -23.41 8.71
CA PHE A 256 6.11 -22.20 8.34
C PHE A 256 7.64 -22.36 8.48
N ARG A 257 8.11 -23.08 9.51
CA ARG A 257 9.55 -23.32 9.71
C ARG A 257 10.15 -24.24 8.65
N GLU A 258 9.41 -25.25 8.22
CA GLU A 258 9.84 -26.27 7.28
C GLU A 258 9.65 -25.88 5.82
N ALA A 259 8.98 -24.77 5.54
CA ALA A 259 8.79 -24.29 4.19
C ALA A 259 10.14 -23.89 3.53
N ASP A 260 10.25 -24.08 2.22
CA ASP A 260 11.41 -23.64 1.44
C ASP A 260 11.43 -22.12 1.32
N HIS A 261 10.26 -21.51 1.13
CA HIS A 261 10.09 -20.07 1.07
C HIS A 261 9.03 -19.59 2.07
N ARG A 262 9.29 -18.44 2.68
CA ARG A 262 8.41 -17.84 3.69
C ARG A 262 8.09 -16.41 3.32
N LEU A 263 6.80 -16.10 3.21
CA LEU A 263 6.29 -14.75 3.03
C LEU A 263 5.58 -14.33 4.33
N LEU A 264 5.94 -13.18 4.87
CA LEU A 264 5.25 -12.60 6.02
C LEU A 264 4.56 -11.32 5.57
N CYS A 265 3.25 -11.36 5.47
CA CYS A 265 2.41 -10.22 5.11
C CYS A 265 2.19 -9.32 6.33
N GLY A 266 2.38 -8.02 6.13
CA GLY A 266 2.15 -7.02 7.18
C GLY A 266 1.65 -5.71 6.62
N SER A 267 1.25 -4.81 7.51
CA SER A 267 0.86 -3.46 7.16
C SER A 267 1.95 -2.48 7.53
N VAL A 268 2.14 -1.49 6.68
CA VAL A 268 3.06 -0.35 6.91
C VAL A 268 2.34 0.88 7.44
N LEU A 269 1.09 0.75 7.89
CA LEU A 269 0.43 1.82 8.63
C LEU A 269 1.20 2.10 9.94
N PRO A 270 1.45 3.34 10.32
CA PRO A 270 2.37 3.69 11.41
C PRO A 270 2.07 2.98 12.74
N TYR A 271 0.80 2.74 13.05
CA TYR A 271 0.37 2.06 14.27
C TYR A 271 0.44 0.52 14.17
N GLU A 272 0.65 -0.04 12.96
CA GLU A 272 0.76 -1.48 12.68
C GLU A 272 2.21 -1.92 12.42
N ILE A 273 3.10 -1.00 12.04
CA ILE A 273 4.53 -1.26 11.85
C ILE A 273 5.16 -1.98 13.04
N PRO A 274 4.91 -1.59 14.32
CA PRO A 274 5.48 -2.30 15.45
C PRO A 274 5.07 -3.78 15.54
N ALA A 275 3.83 -4.09 15.15
CA ALA A 275 3.35 -5.48 15.11
C ALA A 275 4.05 -6.28 13.99
N PHE A 276 4.30 -5.64 12.85
CA PHE A 276 5.00 -6.25 11.73
C PHE A 276 6.47 -6.54 12.08
N HIS A 277 7.20 -5.58 12.67
CA HIS A 277 8.57 -5.79 13.15
C HIS A 277 8.64 -6.90 14.20
N LYS A 278 7.73 -6.90 15.17
CA LYS A 278 7.65 -7.94 16.18
C LYS A 278 7.45 -9.34 15.56
N ALA A 279 6.61 -9.44 14.54
CA ALA A 279 6.38 -10.70 13.85
C ALA A 279 7.62 -11.17 13.09
N LEU A 280 8.42 -10.27 12.51
CA LEU A 280 9.72 -10.58 11.91
C LEU A 280 10.74 -11.02 12.96
N GLU A 281 10.82 -10.33 14.10
CA GLU A 281 11.72 -10.68 15.21
C GLU A 281 11.45 -12.10 15.74
N VAL A 282 10.17 -12.48 15.88
CA VAL A 282 9.78 -13.83 16.33
C VAL A 282 10.18 -14.89 15.31
N CYS A 283 10.34 -14.54 14.04
CA CYS A 283 10.87 -15.41 12.99
C CYS A 283 12.40 -15.50 12.99
N GLY A 284 13.10 -14.94 13.98
CA GLY A 284 14.56 -14.88 14.03
C GLY A 284 15.24 -16.19 13.68
N GLY A 285 16.27 -16.11 12.80
CA GLY A 285 16.99 -17.26 12.27
C GLY A 285 16.33 -17.98 11.08
N LEU A 286 15.13 -17.56 10.67
CA LEU A 286 14.49 -18.04 9.43
C LEU A 286 14.67 -16.98 8.34
N GLU A 287 14.93 -17.42 7.11
CA GLU A 287 14.86 -16.54 5.94
C GLU A 287 13.38 -16.27 5.63
N VAL A 288 12.94 -15.03 5.86
CA VAL A 288 11.56 -14.60 5.68
C VAL A 288 11.54 -13.35 4.81
N ARG A 289 10.69 -13.32 3.79
CA ARG A 289 10.47 -12.14 2.95
C ARG A 289 9.27 -11.35 3.48
N PRO A 290 9.49 -10.12 3.97
CA PRO A 290 8.39 -9.25 4.39
C PRO A 290 7.65 -8.72 3.17
N VAL A 291 6.30 -8.76 3.21
CA VAL A 291 5.42 -8.31 2.12
C VAL A 291 4.41 -7.32 2.66
N ALA A 292 4.34 -6.13 2.07
CA ALA A 292 3.30 -5.15 2.36
C ALA A 292 2.39 -4.96 1.14
N ILE A 293 1.07 -4.91 1.37
CA ILE A 293 0.08 -4.79 0.31
C ILE A 293 -0.44 -3.35 0.23
N SER A 294 -0.65 -2.87 -1.00
CA SER A 294 -1.25 -1.54 -1.27
C SER A 294 -0.46 -0.37 -0.71
N VAL A 295 0.85 -0.43 -0.74
CA VAL A 295 1.69 0.72 -0.37
C VAL A 295 1.65 1.74 -1.50
N PRO A 296 1.17 2.98 -1.24
CA PRO A 296 1.18 4.04 -2.24
C PRO A 296 2.59 4.31 -2.77
N GLY A 297 2.70 4.68 -4.06
CA GLY A 297 4.00 4.84 -4.75
C GLY A 297 4.97 5.75 -4.02
N GLU A 298 4.48 6.88 -3.53
CA GLU A 298 5.22 7.90 -2.79
C GLU A 298 5.80 7.43 -1.45
N PHE A 299 5.25 6.36 -0.85
CA PHE A 299 5.72 5.80 0.43
C PHE A 299 6.62 4.58 0.28
N ARG A 300 6.74 4.03 -0.93
CA ARG A 300 7.45 2.76 -1.14
C ARG A 300 8.91 2.80 -0.71
N GLU A 301 9.63 3.88 -1.06
CA GLU A 301 11.04 4.05 -0.68
C GLU A 301 11.20 4.15 0.83
N TYR A 302 10.43 5.02 1.47
CA TYR A 302 10.44 5.17 2.92
C TYR A 302 10.11 3.85 3.65
N CYS A 303 9.09 3.13 3.17
CA CYS A 303 8.74 1.84 3.78
C CYS A 303 9.85 0.80 3.59
N ARG A 304 10.54 0.77 2.43
CA ARG A 304 11.69 -0.11 2.24
C ARG A 304 12.82 0.19 3.22
N GLU A 305 13.16 1.46 3.42
CA GLU A 305 14.19 1.87 4.37
C GLU A 305 13.86 1.40 5.80
N LEU A 306 12.59 1.51 6.23
CA LEU A 306 12.15 1.04 7.54
C LEU A 306 12.35 -0.46 7.77
N PHE A 307 12.39 -1.25 6.71
CA PHE A 307 12.58 -2.71 6.73
C PHE A 307 13.96 -3.13 6.17
N GLY A 308 14.97 -2.24 6.23
CA GLY A 308 16.34 -2.54 5.81
C GLY A 308 16.49 -2.85 4.31
N GLY A 309 15.57 -2.36 3.47
CA GLY A 309 15.60 -2.59 2.03
C GLY A 309 14.95 -3.90 1.56
N GLU A 310 14.53 -4.76 2.48
CA GLU A 310 14.05 -6.12 2.16
C GLU A 310 12.53 -6.19 1.92
N LEU A 311 11.77 -5.11 2.18
CA LEU A 311 10.32 -5.11 2.06
C LEU A 311 9.87 -5.24 0.60
N GLU A 312 9.14 -6.30 0.33
CA GLU A 312 8.45 -6.49 -0.95
C GLU A 312 7.10 -5.78 -0.94
N MET A 313 6.78 -5.13 -2.06
CA MET A 313 5.54 -4.39 -2.23
C MET A 313 4.60 -5.16 -3.15
N ALA A 314 3.45 -5.53 -2.64
CA ALA A 314 2.41 -6.19 -3.40
C ALA A 314 1.23 -5.25 -3.67
N GLU A 315 0.61 -5.39 -4.82
CA GLU A 315 -0.64 -4.72 -5.15
C GLU A 315 -1.82 -5.48 -4.55
N ALA A 316 -2.84 -4.75 -4.09
CA ALA A 316 -4.08 -5.39 -3.69
C ALA A 316 -4.83 -5.91 -4.90
N SER A 317 -5.34 -7.12 -4.79
CA SER A 317 -6.33 -7.66 -5.71
C SER A 317 -7.59 -8.02 -4.96
N HIS A 318 -8.75 -7.65 -5.49
CA HIS A 318 -10.04 -8.16 -5.01
C HIS A 318 -10.39 -9.52 -5.63
N ASP A 319 -9.71 -9.87 -6.71
CA ASP A 319 -9.78 -11.20 -7.32
C ASP A 319 -8.73 -12.12 -6.71
N LEU A 320 -9.18 -13.16 -6.03
CA LEU A 320 -8.30 -14.17 -5.41
C LEU A 320 -7.48 -14.95 -6.45
N PHE A 321 -8.01 -15.10 -7.65
CA PHE A 321 -7.39 -15.84 -8.75
C PHE A 321 -6.69 -14.93 -9.77
N ALA A 322 -6.38 -13.69 -9.39
CA ALA A 322 -5.63 -12.75 -10.23
C ALA A 322 -4.24 -13.31 -10.56
N ASN A 323 -4.09 -13.87 -11.75
CA ASN A 323 -2.88 -14.56 -12.20
C ASN A 323 -1.82 -13.64 -12.83
N ARG A 324 -2.07 -12.33 -12.90
CA ARG A 324 -1.14 -11.30 -13.40
C ARG A 324 -0.61 -10.40 -12.29
N ALA A 325 -1.39 -10.22 -11.21
CA ALA A 325 -1.01 -9.38 -10.08
C ALA A 325 0.28 -9.89 -9.45
N ASN A 326 1.15 -8.94 -9.05
CA ASN A 326 2.39 -9.23 -8.30
C ASN A 326 3.39 -10.18 -9.02
N GLY A 327 3.31 -10.29 -10.33
CA GLY A 327 4.11 -11.22 -11.12
C GLY A 327 5.62 -11.11 -10.89
N ARG A 328 6.15 -9.88 -10.71
CA ARG A 328 7.59 -9.66 -10.41
C ARG A 328 8.01 -10.25 -9.07
N LEU A 329 7.18 -10.08 -8.05
CA LEU A 329 7.40 -10.65 -6.72
C LEU A 329 7.45 -12.18 -6.81
N TYR A 330 6.45 -12.77 -7.44
CA TYR A 330 6.33 -14.22 -7.54
C TYR A 330 7.42 -14.83 -8.42
N LYS A 331 7.77 -14.19 -9.54
CA LYS A 331 8.87 -14.63 -10.40
C LYS A 331 10.19 -14.69 -9.64
N ARG A 332 10.54 -13.63 -8.89
CA ARG A 332 11.77 -13.61 -8.06
C ARG A 332 11.77 -14.68 -6.99
N LEU A 333 10.61 -15.01 -6.42
CA LEU A 333 10.48 -16.06 -5.40
C LEU A 333 10.80 -17.43 -5.97
N VAL A 334 10.33 -17.72 -7.19
CA VAL A 334 10.42 -19.05 -7.80
C VAL A 334 11.42 -19.17 -8.96
N GLU A 335 12.17 -18.11 -9.23
CA GLU A 335 13.19 -18.06 -10.30
C GLU A 335 14.16 -19.26 -10.28
N PRO A 336 14.63 -19.77 -9.12
CA PRO A 336 15.52 -20.93 -9.09
C PRO A 336 14.92 -22.23 -9.66
N TYR A 337 13.59 -22.29 -9.78
CA TYR A 337 12.84 -23.45 -10.26
C TYR A 337 12.39 -23.32 -11.72
N ILE A 338 12.61 -22.17 -12.35
CA ILE A 338 12.32 -21.96 -13.76
C ILE A 338 13.50 -22.50 -14.59
N MET A 339 13.25 -23.49 -15.43
CA MET A 339 14.27 -23.97 -16.36
C MET A 339 14.54 -22.89 -17.39
N GLY A 340 15.74 -22.31 -17.39
CA GLY A 340 16.11 -21.25 -18.31
C GLY A 340 15.98 -21.68 -19.76
N GLU A 341 15.44 -20.81 -20.59
CA GLU A 341 15.77 -20.80 -22.00
C GLU A 341 17.30 -20.61 -22.08
N ARG A 342 18.04 -21.62 -22.49
CA ARG A 342 19.41 -21.38 -22.99
C ARG A 342 19.23 -20.41 -24.15
N ARG A 343 19.62 -19.14 -23.94
CA ARG A 343 19.89 -18.25 -25.06
C ARG A 343 20.94 -18.97 -25.91
N LEU A 344 20.46 -19.53 -27.04
CA LEU A 344 21.32 -19.98 -28.13
C LEU A 344 21.89 -18.76 -28.84
#